data_becc1246fd0694031c7de2cc9176a481
#
_entry.id   becc1246fd0694031c7de2cc9176a481
#
_cell.length_a   1.000
_cell.length_b   1.000
_cell.length_c   1.000
_cell.angle_alpha   90.00
_cell.angle_beta   90.00
_cell.angle_gamma   90.00
#
_symmetry.space_group_name_H-M   'P 1'
#
loop_
_entity.id
_entity.type
_entity.pdbx_description
1 polymer ?
#
loop_
_entity_poly.entity_id
_entity_poly.type
_entity_poly.pdbx_seq_one_letter_code
_entity_poly.pdbx_strand_id
1 'polypeptide(L)'
;MSIVLSHTTAKAVYQAAHSASTKDTEPCNPAAIYGSCPTGTLLDAAAEWLTKHDVSLDANDCLEVMVFDRRNARYAMNCQCHVSSKRFSSSRFIELKDGIFIVGVELCALQAATYLPFRELVEYYFELCGAYSLGTGSSTSYNERFALTSTERLKQFFNSITRCDGLALARKAIQCVRDGCRSPMETAFVMMLTLPKSEGGLGIKGIETDCEVQVTAAAKNLTRRKKFFMDAYLKESRTDIEYNGFYHDAEEDRAIDEERKNALASMGYGIITVSRYSFMHASAFVRVMEAIQRKEGIRPSRLPKDFQIMQEDLRQFVLRRFIEEKKRIQKQLRQDSEDRQRIDLEKATLEGITLDDPTINEVPAIDDMQTVESDSPSFAQISSLAPEGRIFGAGS
;
A
#
# COMPACT_ATOMS: atom_id res chain seq x y z
N MET A 1 32.14 15.15 8.74
CA MET A 1 31.54 15.02 7.39
C MET A 1 30.24 14.27 7.55
N SER A 2 29.25 14.53 6.69
CA SER A 2 27.92 13.91 6.79
C SER A 2 27.29 13.75 5.42
N ILE A 3 26.28 12.86 5.33
CA ILE A 3 25.40 12.72 4.18
C ILE A 3 23.94 12.79 4.63
N VAL A 4 23.05 13.17 3.72
CA VAL A 4 21.61 13.24 3.96
C VAL A 4 20.91 12.37 2.91
N LEU A 5 20.42 11.20 3.31
CA LEU A 5 19.63 10.32 2.46
C LEU A 5 18.29 10.97 2.12
N SER A 6 17.87 10.88 0.85
CA SER A 6 16.72 11.62 0.34
C SER A 6 16.01 10.86 -0.81
N HIS A 7 14.93 11.44 -1.35
CA HIS A 7 14.21 10.95 -2.54
C HIS A 7 13.88 9.44 -2.46
N THR A 8 14.31 8.64 -3.46
CA THR A 8 13.99 7.22 -3.54
C THR A 8 14.64 6.41 -2.43
N THR A 9 15.87 6.77 -2.02
CA THR A 9 16.54 6.12 -0.88
C THR A 9 15.76 6.34 0.43
N ALA A 10 15.35 7.58 0.70
CA ALA A 10 14.53 7.85 1.89
C ALA A 10 13.18 7.16 1.84
N LYS A 11 12.53 7.13 0.65
CA LYS A 11 11.29 6.39 0.42
C LYS A 11 11.47 4.91 0.76
N ALA A 12 12.54 4.26 0.25
CA ALA A 12 12.82 2.85 0.53
C ALA A 12 13.02 2.58 2.03
N VAL A 13 13.75 3.45 2.75
CA VAL A 13 13.90 3.36 4.21
C VAL A 13 12.54 3.41 4.91
N TYR A 14 11.67 4.34 4.53
CA TYR A 14 10.33 4.44 5.12
C TYR A 14 9.40 3.29 4.75
N GLN A 15 9.60 2.65 3.61
CA GLN A 15 8.86 1.46 3.22
C GLN A 15 9.33 0.19 3.94
N ALA A 16 10.61 0.07 4.24
CA ALA A 16 11.16 -1.04 5.03
C ALA A 16 10.89 -0.90 6.54
N ALA A 17 10.64 0.33 7.04
CA ALA A 17 10.46 0.57 8.46
C ALA A 17 9.21 -0.12 9.01
N HIS A 18 9.39 -1.06 9.95
CA HIS A 18 8.31 -1.74 10.66
C HIS A 18 7.64 -0.87 11.73
N SER A 19 8.31 0.16 12.20
CA SER A 19 7.75 1.17 13.10
C SER A 19 8.41 2.52 12.84
N ALA A 20 7.63 3.58 12.86
CA ALA A 20 8.18 4.91 12.96
C ALA A 20 8.80 5.06 14.36
N SER A 21 10.06 4.75 14.49
CA SER A 21 10.82 5.24 15.65
C SER A 21 11.08 6.75 15.45
N THR A 22 9.99 7.51 15.30
CA THR A 22 10.01 8.94 15.53
C THR A 22 9.87 9.16 17.03
N LYS A 23 10.80 8.63 17.82
CA LYS A 23 11.05 9.22 19.12
C LYS A 23 11.36 10.69 18.83
N ASP A 24 10.87 11.59 19.69
CA ASP A 24 11.25 13.00 19.68
C ASP A 24 12.78 13.08 19.69
N THR A 25 13.37 13.00 18.50
CA THR A 25 14.81 13.10 18.33
C THR A 25 15.15 14.58 18.51
N GLU A 26 16.11 14.86 19.34
CA GLU A 26 16.66 16.20 19.45
C GLU A 26 16.96 16.74 18.04
N PRO A 27 16.75 18.04 17.81
CA PRO A 27 17.02 18.64 16.51
C PRO A 27 18.46 18.36 16.09
N CYS A 28 18.64 17.77 14.90
CA CYS A 28 19.98 17.48 14.38
C CYS A 28 20.83 18.76 14.26
N ASN A 29 22.16 18.59 14.36
CA ASN A 29 23.08 19.71 14.22
C ASN A 29 22.97 20.34 12.80
N PRO A 30 22.54 21.62 12.68
CA PRO A 30 22.39 22.27 11.37
C PRO A 30 23.68 22.32 10.55
N ALA A 31 24.84 22.47 11.19
CA ALA A 31 26.13 22.52 10.50
C ALA A 31 26.46 21.18 9.82
N ALA A 32 26.10 20.05 10.46
CA ALA A 32 26.27 18.73 9.88
C ALA A 32 25.37 18.55 8.66
N ILE A 33 24.10 18.95 8.76
CA ILE A 33 23.13 18.82 7.66
C ILE A 33 23.53 19.69 6.45
N TYR A 34 23.75 20.99 6.67
CA TYR A 34 24.01 21.93 5.57
C TYR A 34 25.41 21.84 5.01
N GLY A 35 26.35 21.27 5.77
CA GLY A 35 27.69 20.92 5.32
C GLY A 35 27.80 19.53 4.72
N SER A 36 26.67 18.85 4.46
CA SER A 36 26.67 17.50 3.91
C SER A 36 27.44 17.41 2.60
N CYS A 37 28.30 16.40 2.52
CA CYS A 37 29.11 16.12 1.34
C CYS A 37 29.32 14.60 1.25
N PRO A 38 28.81 13.92 0.23
CA PRO A 38 28.96 12.48 0.09
C PRO A 38 30.44 12.15 -0.17
N THR A 39 31.01 11.34 0.70
CA THR A 39 32.34 10.74 0.54
C THR A 39 32.20 9.24 0.39
N GLY A 40 33.15 8.56 -0.26
CA GLY A 40 33.12 7.11 -0.45
C GLY A 40 32.84 6.39 0.86
N THR A 41 33.58 6.71 1.93
CA THR A 41 33.41 6.09 3.27
C THR A 41 32.00 6.25 3.84
N LEU A 42 31.37 7.42 3.65
CA LEU A 42 30.01 7.65 4.14
C LEU A 42 28.96 6.95 3.26
N LEU A 43 29.20 6.86 1.95
CA LEU A 43 28.33 6.11 1.05
C LEU A 43 28.36 4.62 1.36
N ASP A 44 29.57 4.06 1.59
CA ASP A 44 29.76 2.64 1.97
C ASP A 44 29.09 2.36 3.33
N ALA A 45 29.27 3.25 4.30
CA ALA A 45 28.62 3.12 5.61
C ALA A 45 27.09 3.23 5.54
N ALA A 46 26.55 4.05 4.63
CA ALA A 46 25.11 4.14 4.39
C ALA A 46 24.58 2.87 3.72
N ALA A 47 25.27 2.35 2.71
CA ALA A 47 24.90 1.10 2.05
C ALA A 47 24.91 -0.09 3.02
N GLU A 48 25.93 -0.17 3.90
CA GLU A 48 25.99 -1.16 4.98
C GLU A 48 24.80 -1.01 5.94
N TRP A 49 24.48 0.22 6.32
CA TRP A 49 23.33 0.49 7.19
C TRP A 49 22.02 0.04 6.54
N LEU A 50 21.80 0.36 5.28
CA LEU A 50 20.60 -0.05 4.53
C LEU A 50 20.49 -1.59 4.46
N THR A 51 21.57 -2.27 4.11
CA THR A 51 21.61 -3.75 4.06
C THR A 51 21.28 -4.36 5.42
N LYS A 52 21.86 -3.83 6.50
CA LYS A 52 21.59 -4.31 7.87
C LYS A 52 20.13 -4.13 8.30
N HIS A 53 19.41 -3.20 7.72
CA HIS A 53 18.00 -2.91 8.03
C HIS A 53 17.04 -3.42 6.95
N ASP A 54 17.48 -4.35 6.09
CA ASP A 54 16.68 -4.98 5.03
C ASP A 54 16.05 -3.97 4.07
N VAL A 55 16.73 -2.84 3.85
CA VAL A 55 16.29 -1.82 2.88
C VAL A 55 16.88 -2.15 1.52
N SER A 56 16.04 -2.58 0.59
CA SER A 56 16.42 -2.77 -0.81
C SER A 56 16.22 -1.48 -1.59
N LEU A 57 17.21 -1.08 -2.36
CA LEU A 57 17.10 0.00 -3.33
C LEU A 57 16.58 -0.53 -4.67
N ASP A 58 16.06 0.35 -5.53
CA ASP A 58 15.67 -0.01 -6.89
C ASP A 58 16.87 -0.50 -7.72
N ALA A 59 16.59 -1.09 -8.90
CA ALA A 59 17.50 -1.86 -9.75
C ALA A 59 18.91 -1.28 -10.04
N ASN A 60 19.17 -0.03 -9.71
CA ASN A 60 20.46 0.61 -9.92
C ASN A 60 21.35 0.71 -8.66
N ASP A 61 20.87 0.26 -7.50
CA ASP A 61 21.57 0.37 -6.19
C ASP A 61 22.21 1.75 -5.92
N CYS A 62 21.64 2.79 -6.51
CA CYS A 62 22.14 4.14 -6.43
C CYS A 62 21.56 4.87 -5.22
N LEU A 63 22.43 5.35 -4.33
CA LEU A 63 22.04 6.16 -3.19
C LEU A 63 21.65 7.57 -3.64
N GLU A 64 20.46 8.01 -3.31
CA GLU A 64 20.03 9.38 -3.52
C GLU A 64 20.23 10.22 -2.26
N VAL A 65 21.04 11.26 -2.39
CA VAL A 65 21.43 12.13 -1.28
C VAL A 65 21.11 13.58 -1.59
N MET A 66 20.83 14.36 -0.55
CA MET A 66 20.55 15.77 -0.64
C MET A 66 21.77 16.57 -0.16
N VAL A 67 22.19 17.56 -0.94
CA VAL A 67 23.25 18.51 -0.63
C VAL A 67 22.72 19.94 -0.73
N PHE A 68 23.30 20.87 0.03
CA PHE A 68 22.87 22.27 0.09
C PHE A 68 23.83 23.24 -0.60
N ASP A 69 24.97 22.73 -1.04
CA ASP A 69 25.94 23.48 -1.84
C ASP A 69 26.31 22.64 -3.07
N ARG A 70 26.19 23.25 -4.25
CA ARG A 70 26.54 22.59 -5.51
C ARG A 70 28.00 22.12 -5.54
N ARG A 71 28.89 22.78 -4.79
CA ARG A 71 30.30 22.38 -4.67
C ARG A 71 30.46 21.04 -3.93
N ASN A 72 29.49 20.66 -3.11
CA ASN A 72 29.46 19.39 -2.38
C ASN A 72 28.82 18.25 -3.20
N ALA A 73 28.15 18.55 -4.31
CA ALA A 73 27.62 17.52 -5.19
C ALA A 73 28.76 16.70 -5.80
N ARG A 74 28.68 15.37 -5.66
CA ARG A 74 29.64 14.43 -6.23
C ARG A 74 28.94 13.56 -7.26
N TYR A 75 29.61 13.30 -8.34
CA TYR A 75 29.16 12.36 -9.35
C TYR A 75 29.90 11.04 -9.10
N ALA A 76 29.18 10.04 -8.62
CA ALA A 76 29.68 8.69 -8.44
C ALA A 76 28.68 7.69 -9.02
N MET A 77 29.14 6.55 -9.48
CA MET A 77 28.26 5.54 -10.12
C MET A 77 27.16 5.02 -9.17
N ASN A 78 27.40 5.07 -7.86
CA ASN A 78 26.49 4.60 -6.82
C ASN A 78 25.82 5.73 -6.03
N CYS A 79 25.89 6.98 -6.49
CA CYS A 79 25.35 8.13 -5.76
C CYS A 79 24.80 9.19 -6.70
N GLN A 80 23.52 9.55 -6.52
CA GLN A 80 22.89 10.70 -7.16
C GLN A 80 22.69 11.82 -6.14
N CYS A 81 23.26 13.00 -6.44
CA CYS A 81 23.15 14.18 -5.58
C CYS A 81 22.04 15.11 -6.06
N HIS A 82 21.11 15.41 -5.16
CA HIS A 82 20.07 16.42 -5.33
C HIS A 82 20.47 17.72 -4.63
N VAL A 83 20.68 18.79 -5.38
CA VAL A 83 21.09 20.08 -4.82
C VAL A 83 19.84 20.85 -4.41
N SER A 84 19.68 21.12 -3.13
CA SER A 84 18.59 21.95 -2.60
C SER A 84 19.06 23.36 -2.32
N SER A 85 18.46 24.33 -2.99
CA SER A 85 18.66 25.76 -2.66
C SER A 85 17.89 26.19 -1.41
N LYS A 86 16.89 25.41 -1.01
CA LYS A 86 16.06 25.68 0.17
C LYS A 86 16.63 24.98 1.40
N ARG A 87 16.77 25.75 2.46
CA ARG A 87 17.10 25.21 3.80
C ARG A 87 15.82 24.96 4.59
N PHE A 88 15.68 23.74 5.08
CA PHE A 88 14.59 23.32 5.95
C PHE A 88 15.08 23.32 7.42
N SER A 89 14.18 23.46 8.38
CA SER A 89 14.56 23.32 9.80
C SER A 89 15.31 22.00 10.05
N SER A 90 16.30 22.01 10.94
CA SER A 90 17.05 20.80 11.34
C SER A 90 16.15 19.70 11.94
N SER A 91 14.99 20.08 12.50
CA SER A 91 13.95 19.14 12.95
C SER A 91 13.29 18.33 11.82
N ARG A 92 13.58 18.65 10.57
CA ARG A 92 13.11 17.88 9.39
C ARG A 92 14.08 16.80 8.92
N PHE A 93 15.10 16.55 9.73
CA PHE A 93 16.11 15.52 9.47
C PHE A 93 16.23 14.62 10.71
N ILE A 94 16.56 13.37 10.47
CA ILE A 94 16.74 12.34 11.50
C ILE A 94 18.15 11.77 11.33
N GLU A 95 18.91 11.65 12.39
CA GLU A 95 20.20 10.97 12.38
C GLU A 95 19.97 9.48 12.54
N LEU A 96 20.42 8.68 11.56
CA LEU A 96 20.32 7.22 11.56
C LEU A 96 21.51 6.56 12.24
N LYS A 97 22.70 7.13 12.01
CA LYS A 97 24.01 6.73 12.54
C LYS A 97 24.96 7.94 12.39
N ASP A 98 26.07 7.92 13.09
CA ASP A 98 27.07 8.99 13.09
C ASP A 98 27.35 9.59 11.71
N GLY A 99 26.87 10.80 11.46
CA GLY A 99 27.04 11.52 10.22
C GLY A 99 26.15 11.05 9.05
N ILE A 100 25.28 10.05 9.24
CA ILE A 100 24.27 9.61 8.26
C ILE A 100 22.92 10.11 8.70
N PHE A 101 22.36 11.06 7.95
CA PHE A 101 21.05 11.63 8.17
C PHE A 101 20.08 11.17 7.08
N ILE A 102 18.80 11.23 7.41
CA ILE A 102 17.69 11.05 6.44
C ILE A 102 16.73 12.23 6.54
N VAL A 103 16.13 12.60 5.44
CA VAL A 103 15.03 13.58 5.44
C VAL A 103 13.84 13.02 6.19
N GLY A 104 13.18 13.83 7.03
CA GLY A 104 11.96 13.43 7.74
C GLY A 104 10.80 13.09 6.79
N VAL A 105 9.81 12.38 7.29
CA VAL A 105 8.69 11.82 6.50
C VAL A 105 7.99 12.86 5.64
N GLU A 106 7.68 14.04 6.19
CA GLU A 106 6.97 15.10 5.47
C GLU A 106 7.85 15.69 4.34
N LEU A 107 9.16 15.79 4.56
CA LEU A 107 10.09 16.27 3.54
C LEU A 107 10.30 15.19 2.46
N CYS A 108 10.37 13.91 2.84
CA CYS A 108 10.40 12.80 1.90
C CYS A 108 9.13 12.78 1.03
N ALA A 109 7.95 12.99 1.63
CA ALA A 109 6.69 13.09 0.90
C ALA A 109 6.70 14.25 -0.12
N LEU A 110 7.26 15.41 0.25
CA LEU A 110 7.41 16.54 -0.68
C LEU A 110 8.37 16.19 -1.84
N GLN A 111 9.50 15.55 -1.53
CA GLN A 111 10.46 15.13 -2.55
C GLN A 111 9.85 14.09 -3.50
N ALA A 112 9.03 13.17 -3.01
CA ALA A 112 8.33 12.20 -3.84
C ALA A 112 7.48 12.86 -4.94
N ALA A 113 6.94 14.05 -4.69
CA ALA A 113 6.18 14.82 -5.68
C ALA A 113 7.02 15.40 -6.83
N THR A 114 8.34 15.27 -6.79
CA THR A 114 9.22 15.71 -7.89
C THR A 114 9.47 14.61 -8.92
N TYR A 115 9.23 13.34 -8.59
CA TYR A 115 9.52 12.21 -9.47
C TYR A 115 8.38 11.19 -9.62
N LEU A 116 7.42 11.14 -8.71
CA LEU A 116 6.27 10.24 -8.84
C LEU A 116 5.14 10.89 -9.64
N PRO A 117 4.52 10.15 -10.58
CA PRO A 117 3.26 10.54 -11.19
C PRO A 117 2.14 10.70 -10.16
N PHE A 118 1.10 11.45 -10.50
CA PHE A 118 0.05 11.82 -9.54
C PHE A 118 -0.60 10.66 -8.80
N ARG A 119 -0.98 9.58 -9.51
CA ARG A 119 -1.64 8.42 -8.90
C ARG A 119 -0.70 7.65 -7.96
N GLU A 120 0.56 7.48 -8.35
CA GLU A 120 1.59 6.83 -7.53
C GLU A 120 1.92 7.68 -6.29
N LEU A 121 1.94 9.00 -6.44
CA LEU A 121 2.14 9.92 -5.32
C LEU A 121 0.99 9.84 -4.31
N VAL A 122 -0.26 9.75 -4.78
CA VAL A 122 -1.43 9.56 -3.91
C VAL A 122 -1.34 8.22 -3.19
N GLU A 123 -1.01 7.13 -3.89
CA GLU A 123 -0.81 5.80 -3.30
C GLU A 123 0.27 5.81 -2.21
N TYR A 124 1.42 6.45 -2.50
CA TYR A 124 2.51 6.61 -1.52
C TYR A 124 2.08 7.42 -0.29
N TYR A 125 1.31 8.47 -0.46
CA TYR A 125 0.79 9.24 0.67
C TYR A 125 -0.21 8.44 1.51
N PHE A 126 -1.03 7.59 0.90
CA PHE A 126 -1.85 6.64 1.64
C PHE A 126 -1.00 5.67 2.47
N GLU A 127 0.10 5.16 1.92
CA GLU A 127 1.02 4.28 2.64
C GLU A 127 1.68 4.99 3.84
N LEU A 128 2.06 6.27 3.70
CA LEU A 128 2.61 7.06 4.80
C LEU A 128 1.60 7.34 5.92
N CYS A 129 0.34 7.56 5.56
CA CYS A 129 -0.77 7.88 6.47
C CYS A 129 -1.56 6.64 6.91
N GLY A 130 -1.28 5.47 6.35
CA GLY A 130 -1.92 4.19 6.63
C GLY A 130 -1.19 3.36 7.67
N ALA A 131 -1.87 2.34 8.16
CA ALA A 131 -1.34 1.40 9.14
C ALA A 131 -0.67 0.18 8.49
N TYR A 132 -0.03 0.36 7.35
CA TYR A 132 0.65 -0.69 6.59
C TYR A 132 1.88 -0.16 5.86
N SER A 133 2.73 -1.09 5.39
CA SER A 133 3.87 -0.82 4.53
C SER A 133 3.93 -1.84 3.42
N LEU A 134 4.18 -1.39 2.20
CA LEU A 134 4.33 -2.26 1.03
C LEU A 134 5.67 -3.01 1.01
N GLY A 135 6.61 -2.63 1.88
CA GLY A 135 7.99 -3.14 1.84
C GLY A 135 8.73 -2.72 0.57
N THR A 136 9.94 -3.22 0.41
CA THR A 136 10.81 -2.92 -0.75
C THR A 136 10.74 -3.99 -1.85
N GLY A 137 9.85 -4.98 -1.72
CA GLY A 137 9.70 -6.08 -2.68
C GLY A 137 8.53 -5.90 -3.66
N SER A 138 8.53 -6.71 -4.73
CA SER A 138 7.45 -6.78 -5.72
C SER A 138 6.23 -7.62 -5.27
N SER A 139 6.21 -8.06 -4.03
CA SER A 139 5.16 -8.92 -3.46
C SER A 139 3.87 -8.14 -3.21
N THR A 140 2.74 -8.82 -3.26
CA THR A 140 1.46 -8.30 -2.76
C THR A 140 1.37 -8.36 -1.24
N SER A 141 2.33 -8.96 -0.58
CA SER A 141 2.47 -8.93 0.86
C SER A 141 2.71 -7.51 1.36
N TYR A 142 2.19 -7.22 2.51
CA TYR A 142 2.39 -5.95 3.21
C TYR A 142 2.62 -6.24 4.69
N ASN A 143 3.27 -5.32 5.38
CA ASN A 143 3.49 -5.42 6.80
C ASN A 143 2.55 -4.45 7.53
N GLU A 144 1.95 -4.88 8.61
CA GLU A 144 1.24 -3.99 9.51
C GLU A 144 2.24 -3.12 10.26
N ARG A 145 1.94 -1.83 10.38
CA ARG A 145 2.74 -0.86 11.16
C ARG A 145 1.88 0.31 11.58
N PHE A 146 2.36 1.14 12.49
CA PHE A 146 1.75 2.44 12.75
C PHE A 146 1.99 3.40 11.59
N ALA A 147 1.03 4.31 11.36
CA ALA A 147 1.18 5.38 10.38
C ALA A 147 2.43 6.23 10.68
N LEU A 148 3.20 6.55 9.65
CA LEU A 148 4.42 7.37 9.80
C LEU A 148 4.12 8.85 9.97
N THR A 149 3.00 9.31 9.43
CA THR A 149 2.51 10.68 9.51
C THR A 149 0.98 10.70 9.38
N SER A 150 0.38 11.87 9.24
CA SER A 150 -1.05 12.02 8.97
C SER A 150 -1.29 13.04 7.86
N THR A 151 -2.48 12.98 7.26
CA THR A 151 -2.90 13.95 6.24
C THR A 151 -2.84 15.38 6.77
N GLU A 152 -3.16 15.59 8.04
CA GLU A 152 -3.09 16.90 8.68
C GLU A 152 -1.65 17.41 8.80
N ARG A 153 -0.70 16.57 9.27
CA ARG A 153 0.73 16.93 9.36
C ARG A 153 1.32 17.24 7.99
N LEU A 154 0.99 16.43 6.97
CA LEU A 154 1.42 16.68 5.58
C LEU A 154 0.86 18.01 5.06
N LYS A 155 -0.43 18.30 5.26
CA LYS A 155 -1.05 19.56 4.86
C LYS A 155 -0.42 20.76 5.56
N GLN A 156 -0.20 20.68 6.87
CA GLN A 156 0.47 21.73 7.64
C GLN A 156 1.88 21.98 7.11
N PHE A 157 2.66 20.91 6.85
CA PHE A 157 3.99 21.03 6.30
C PHE A 157 3.97 21.66 4.90
N PHE A 158 3.15 21.16 3.97
CA PHE A 158 3.07 21.73 2.62
C PHE A 158 2.57 23.18 2.61
N ASN A 159 1.69 23.56 3.55
CA ASN A 159 1.22 24.93 3.68
C ASN A 159 2.26 25.88 4.29
N SER A 160 3.18 25.37 5.10
CA SER A 160 4.30 26.13 5.66
C SER A 160 5.37 26.51 4.62
N ILE A 161 5.32 25.88 3.43
CA ILE A 161 6.28 26.08 2.36
C ILE A 161 5.69 27.01 1.30
N THR A 162 6.41 28.07 0.95
CA THR A 162 5.93 29.05 -0.02
C THR A 162 6.28 28.67 -1.47
N ARG A 163 7.47 28.13 -1.70
CA ARG A 163 7.96 27.78 -3.04
C ARG A 163 8.93 26.60 -2.93
N CYS A 164 8.64 25.52 -3.66
CA CYS A 164 9.52 24.34 -3.81
C CYS A 164 9.03 23.50 -4.98
N ASP A 165 9.94 22.78 -5.64
CA ASP A 165 9.59 21.83 -6.68
C ASP A 165 8.67 20.75 -6.12
N GLY A 166 7.73 20.27 -6.92
CA GLY A 166 6.73 19.27 -6.50
C GLY A 166 5.60 19.80 -5.59
N LEU A 167 5.73 21.00 -4.98
CA LEU A 167 4.78 21.48 -3.97
C LEU A 167 3.33 21.57 -4.46
N ALA A 168 3.11 22.01 -5.70
CA ALA A 168 1.77 22.10 -6.27
C ALA A 168 1.13 20.72 -6.43
N LEU A 169 1.92 19.74 -6.89
CA LEU A 169 1.48 18.35 -7.03
C LEU A 169 1.24 17.71 -5.66
N ALA A 170 2.13 17.93 -4.68
CA ALA A 170 1.98 17.45 -3.30
C ALA A 170 0.67 17.95 -2.66
N ARG A 171 0.37 19.26 -2.80
CA ARG A 171 -0.87 19.86 -2.32
C ARG A 171 -2.12 19.32 -3.01
N LYS A 172 -2.04 19.02 -4.29
CA LYS A 172 -3.13 18.37 -5.05
C LYS A 172 -3.35 16.94 -4.56
N ALA A 173 -2.27 16.15 -4.44
CA ALA A 173 -2.33 14.73 -4.07
C ALA A 173 -2.90 14.52 -2.66
N ILE A 174 -2.46 15.31 -1.67
CA ILE A 174 -2.91 15.14 -0.27
C ILE A 174 -4.42 15.38 -0.07
N GLN A 175 -5.10 16.06 -0.99
CA GLN A 175 -6.56 16.22 -0.91
C GLN A 175 -7.31 14.90 -1.16
N CYS A 176 -6.69 13.96 -1.85
CA CYS A 176 -7.27 12.66 -2.17
C CYS A 176 -7.02 11.62 -1.08
N VAL A 177 -6.09 11.86 -0.16
CA VAL A 177 -5.65 10.89 0.85
C VAL A 177 -6.54 10.92 2.09
N ARG A 178 -6.68 9.78 2.72
CA ARG A 178 -7.33 9.59 4.03
C ARG A 178 -6.37 8.86 4.96
N ASP A 179 -6.48 9.12 6.26
CA ASP A 179 -5.69 8.43 7.28
C ASP A 179 -6.29 7.05 7.59
N GLY A 180 -5.52 6.13 8.10
CA GLY A 180 -5.99 4.93 8.76
C GLY A 180 -6.32 3.74 7.88
N CYS A 181 -6.10 3.77 6.56
CA CYS A 181 -6.19 2.56 5.74
C CYS A 181 -5.24 1.49 6.30
N ARG A 182 -5.71 0.26 6.45
CA ARG A 182 -4.97 -0.85 7.08
C ARG A 182 -4.37 -1.81 6.07
N SER A 183 -4.78 -1.72 4.82
CA SER A 183 -4.29 -2.58 3.75
C SER A 183 -4.16 -1.85 2.41
N PRO A 184 -3.31 -2.38 1.50
CA PRO A 184 -3.22 -1.87 0.13
C PRO A 184 -4.54 -1.98 -0.64
N MET A 185 -5.38 -2.99 -0.36
CA MET A 185 -6.66 -3.15 -1.03
C MET A 185 -7.70 -2.12 -0.58
N GLU A 186 -7.75 -1.80 0.71
CA GLU A 186 -8.55 -0.68 1.21
C GLU A 186 -8.10 0.64 0.57
N THR A 187 -6.79 0.89 0.53
CA THR A 187 -6.23 2.06 -0.17
C THR A 187 -6.64 2.08 -1.64
N ALA A 188 -6.49 0.96 -2.35
CA ALA A 188 -6.87 0.85 -3.76
C ALA A 188 -8.35 1.22 -3.95
N PHE A 189 -9.22 0.72 -3.09
CA PHE A 189 -10.66 1.01 -3.16
C PHE A 189 -10.95 2.48 -2.78
N VAL A 190 -10.38 3.00 -1.70
CA VAL A 190 -10.56 4.40 -1.28
C VAL A 190 -10.06 5.38 -2.36
N MET A 191 -8.98 5.05 -3.08
CA MET A 191 -8.54 5.82 -4.24
C MET A 191 -9.60 5.90 -5.34
N MET A 192 -10.34 4.82 -5.63
CA MET A 192 -11.47 4.85 -6.59
C MET A 192 -12.56 5.85 -6.18
N LEU A 193 -12.72 6.08 -4.87
CA LEU A 193 -13.72 7.00 -4.32
C LEU A 193 -13.22 8.43 -4.26
N THR A 194 -11.96 8.66 -3.89
CA THR A 194 -11.42 9.98 -3.55
C THR A 194 -10.74 10.71 -4.71
N LEU A 195 -10.15 9.99 -5.68
CA LEU A 195 -9.50 10.64 -6.81
C LEU A 195 -10.50 11.47 -7.63
N PRO A 196 -10.04 12.55 -8.26
CA PRO A 196 -10.90 13.37 -9.13
C PRO A 196 -11.53 12.57 -10.27
N LYS A 197 -12.68 13.03 -10.76
CA LYS A 197 -13.36 12.42 -11.91
C LYS A 197 -12.51 12.40 -13.19
N SER A 198 -11.63 13.37 -13.35
CA SER A 198 -10.63 13.42 -14.43
C SER A 198 -9.55 12.34 -14.34
N GLU A 199 -9.44 11.67 -13.19
CA GLU A 199 -8.55 10.55 -12.95
C GLU A 199 -9.30 9.20 -12.90
N GLY A 200 -10.62 9.21 -13.10
CA GLY A 200 -11.47 8.01 -13.02
C GLY A 200 -12.05 7.73 -11.64
N GLY A 201 -11.74 8.54 -10.62
CA GLY A 201 -12.33 8.43 -9.31
C GLY A 201 -13.69 9.13 -9.21
N LEU A 202 -14.42 8.95 -8.12
CA LEU A 202 -15.71 9.62 -7.90
C LEU A 202 -15.58 11.04 -7.35
N GLY A 203 -14.43 11.42 -6.83
CA GLY A 203 -14.15 12.73 -6.24
C GLY A 203 -14.91 13.01 -4.95
N ILE A 204 -15.26 11.97 -4.19
CA ILE A 204 -15.99 12.07 -2.94
C ILE A 204 -15.05 12.63 -1.86
N LYS A 205 -15.46 13.71 -1.21
CA LYS A 205 -14.65 14.39 -0.18
C LYS A 205 -14.97 13.92 1.24
N GLY A 206 -16.23 13.62 1.51
CA GLY A 206 -16.77 13.27 2.84
C GLY A 206 -16.55 11.80 3.20
N ILE A 207 -15.33 11.27 3.01
CA ILE A 207 -14.98 9.89 3.38
C ILE A 207 -14.08 9.93 4.60
N GLU A 208 -14.41 9.09 5.59
CA GLU A 208 -13.57 8.74 6.72
C GLU A 208 -13.25 7.26 6.66
N THR A 209 -11.99 6.91 6.89
CA THR A 209 -11.51 5.53 6.96
C THR A 209 -11.25 5.14 8.41
N ASP A 210 -11.37 3.86 8.74
CA ASP A 210 -11.26 3.35 10.13
C ASP A 210 -12.13 4.13 11.13
N CYS A 211 -13.33 4.53 10.69
CA CYS A 211 -14.23 5.35 11.48
C CYS A 211 -14.89 4.54 12.61
N GLU A 212 -14.63 4.93 13.88
CA GLU A 212 -15.25 4.28 15.02
C GLU A 212 -16.69 4.75 15.22
N VAL A 213 -17.62 3.82 15.32
CA VAL A 213 -19.04 4.08 15.60
C VAL A 213 -19.46 3.32 16.86
N GLN A 214 -20.00 4.08 17.83
CA GLN A 214 -20.52 3.51 19.06
C GLN A 214 -21.89 2.87 18.85
N VAL A 215 -22.10 1.68 19.40
CA VAL A 215 -23.38 0.98 19.34
C VAL A 215 -24.42 1.72 20.17
N THR A 216 -25.50 2.17 19.52
CA THR A 216 -26.61 2.88 20.18
C THR A 216 -27.54 1.91 20.92
N ALA A 217 -28.42 2.46 21.76
CA ALA A 217 -29.43 1.67 22.49
C ALA A 217 -30.32 0.83 21.54
N ALA A 218 -30.62 1.33 20.34
CA ALA A 218 -31.41 0.62 19.33
C ALA A 218 -30.75 -0.69 18.82
N ALA A 219 -29.42 -0.75 18.83
CA ALA A 219 -28.67 -1.89 18.33
C ALA A 219 -28.15 -2.84 19.44
N LYS A 220 -28.28 -2.48 20.72
CA LYS A 220 -27.75 -3.26 21.85
C LYS A 220 -28.27 -4.70 21.93
N ASN A 221 -29.48 -4.95 21.46
CA ASN A 221 -30.05 -6.29 21.46
C ASN A 221 -29.64 -7.13 20.23
N LEU A 222 -28.99 -6.51 19.26
CA LEU A 222 -28.58 -7.13 18.01
C LEU A 222 -27.09 -7.51 18.02
N THR A 223 -26.30 -6.99 18.96
CA THR A 223 -24.87 -7.27 19.06
C THR A 223 -24.35 -7.19 20.49
N ARG A 224 -23.34 -7.97 20.79
CA ARG A 224 -22.57 -7.86 22.05
C ARG A 224 -21.45 -6.83 21.98
N ARG A 225 -21.12 -6.34 20.79
CA ARG A 225 -20.04 -5.36 20.58
C ARG A 225 -20.49 -3.99 21.10
N LYS A 226 -19.55 -3.21 21.59
CA LYS A 226 -19.78 -1.84 22.05
C LYS A 226 -19.56 -0.81 20.95
N LYS A 227 -18.76 -1.16 19.95
CA LYS A 227 -18.38 -0.29 18.83
C LYS A 227 -18.07 -1.11 17.58
N PHE A 228 -18.19 -0.46 16.43
CA PHE A 228 -17.76 -0.96 15.13
C PHE A 228 -16.74 -0.01 14.52
N PHE A 229 -15.91 -0.53 13.65
CA PHE A 229 -15.03 0.27 12.78
C PHE A 229 -15.50 0.12 11.34
N MET A 230 -15.59 1.23 10.62
CA MET A 230 -16.02 1.28 9.24
C MET A 230 -14.80 1.48 8.33
N ASP A 231 -14.64 0.65 7.28
CA ASP A 231 -13.47 0.72 6.39
C ASP A 231 -13.48 2.03 5.58
N ALA A 232 -14.61 2.38 5.00
CA ALA A 232 -14.79 3.65 4.30
C ALA A 232 -16.19 4.22 4.53
N TYR A 233 -16.31 5.10 5.49
CA TYR A 233 -17.58 5.74 5.85
C TYR A 233 -17.85 6.97 4.99
N LEU A 234 -18.95 6.92 4.23
CA LEU A 234 -19.48 8.03 3.45
C LEU A 234 -20.43 8.87 4.32
N LYS A 235 -20.00 10.07 4.72
CA LYS A 235 -20.75 10.94 5.64
C LYS A 235 -22.08 11.38 5.09
N GLU A 236 -22.13 11.81 3.83
CA GLU A 236 -23.34 12.38 3.18
C GLU A 236 -24.47 11.37 3.15
N SER A 237 -24.19 10.14 2.72
CA SER A 237 -25.19 9.08 2.63
C SER A 237 -25.29 8.19 3.86
N ARG A 238 -24.46 8.44 4.90
CA ARG A 238 -24.33 7.59 6.08
C ARG A 238 -24.14 6.12 5.72
N THR A 239 -23.28 5.84 4.75
CA THR A 239 -23.06 4.50 4.22
C THR A 239 -21.64 4.04 4.55
N ASP A 240 -21.53 2.85 5.14
CA ASP A 240 -20.27 2.13 5.28
C ASP A 240 -20.00 1.34 4.00
N ILE A 241 -18.80 1.43 3.48
CA ILE A 241 -18.33 0.60 2.39
C ILE A 241 -17.25 -0.32 2.93
N GLU A 242 -17.59 -1.59 3.04
CA GLU A 242 -16.72 -2.63 3.59
C GLU A 242 -16.01 -3.38 2.46
N TYR A 243 -14.69 -3.49 2.56
CA TYR A 243 -13.91 -4.36 1.68
C TYR A 243 -13.79 -5.75 2.30
N ASN A 244 -14.41 -6.76 1.67
CA ASN A 244 -14.29 -8.15 2.09
C ASN A 244 -13.31 -8.89 1.16
N GLY A 245 -12.08 -9.07 1.64
CA GLY A 245 -10.99 -9.71 0.90
C GLY A 245 -11.04 -11.23 0.88
N PHE A 246 -11.69 -11.84 1.86
CA PHE A 246 -11.76 -13.29 2.05
C PHE A 246 -13.20 -13.75 2.15
N TYR A 247 -13.52 -14.85 1.48
CA TYR A 247 -14.69 -15.65 1.80
C TYR A 247 -14.38 -16.43 3.08
N HIS A 248 -14.93 -16.00 4.20
CA HIS A 248 -15.00 -16.86 5.39
C HIS A 248 -16.12 -17.86 5.15
N ASP A 249 -15.78 -19.10 4.86
CA ASP A 249 -16.75 -20.17 4.64
C ASP A 249 -17.33 -20.70 5.96
N ALA A 250 -16.78 -20.30 7.10
CA ALA A 250 -17.29 -20.70 8.41
C ALA A 250 -18.66 -20.04 8.67
N GLU A 251 -19.63 -20.86 9.07
CA GLU A 251 -20.99 -20.42 9.40
C GLU A 251 -21.01 -19.37 10.53
N GLU A 252 -20.07 -19.50 11.48
CA GLU A 252 -19.88 -18.56 12.58
C GLU A 252 -19.47 -17.15 12.09
N ASP A 253 -18.58 -17.04 11.11
CA ASP A 253 -18.13 -15.76 10.57
C ASP A 253 -19.25 -15.06 9.82
N ARG A 254 -20.09 -15.81 9.09
CA ARG A 254 -21.28 -15.28 8.42
C ARG A 254 -22.29 -14.72 9.42
N ALA A 255 -22.52 -15.44 10.53
CA ALA A 255 -23.43 -14.98 11.59
C ALA A 255 -22.93 -13.67 12.23
N ILE A 256 -21.63 -13.54 12.47
CA ILE A 256 -21.01 -12.32 13.01
C ILE A 256 -21.18 -11.14 12.01
N ASP A 257 -20.99 -11.38 10.72
CA ASP A 257 -21.18 -10.36 9.69
C ASP A 257 -22.64 -9.92 9.56
N GLU A 258 -23.59 -10.86 9.66
CA GLU A 258 -25.02 -10.54 9.66
C GLU A 258 -25.43 -9.76 10.92
N GLU A 259 -24.93 -10.14 12.10
CA GLU A 259 -25.12 -9.41 13.35
C GLU A 259 -24.65 -7.96 13.19
N ARG A 260 -23.45 -7.75 12.65
CA ARG A 260 -22.89 -6.41 12.37
C ARG A 260 -23.77 -5.62 11.42
N LYS A 261 -24.18 -6.21 10.29
CA LYS A 261 -25.04 -5.55 9.28
C LYS A 261 -26.39 -5.15 9.88
N ASN A 262 -27.01 -6.03 10.64
CA ASN A 262 -28.30 -5.75 11.29
C ASN A 262 -28.17 -4.65 12.33
N ALA A 263 -27.10 -4.64 13.13
CA ALA A 263 -26.85 -3.62 14.12
C ALA A 263 -26.64 -2.24 13.44
N LEU A 264 -25.79 -2.14 12.43
CA LEU A 264 -25.54 -0.91 11.69
C LEU A 264 -26.81 -0.41 10.97
N ALA A 265 -27.58 -1.31 10.36
CA ALA A 265 -28.86 -0.96 9.72
C ALA A 265 -29.86 -0.39 10.73
N SER A 266 -29.97 -0.97 11.94
CA SER A 266 -30.84 -0.47 13.00
C SER A 266 -30.44 0.92 13.51
N MET A 267 -29.16 1.28 13.35
CA MET A 267 -28.61 2.61 13.67
C MET A 267 -28.77 3.61 12.50
N GLY A 268 -29.39 3.19 11.40
CA GLY A 268 -29.63 4.03 10.23
C GLY A 268 -28.43 4.19 9.31
N TYR A 269 -27.46 3.27 9.34
CA TYR A 269 -26.36 3.22 8.39
C TYR A 269 -26.70 2.33 7.20
N GLY A 270 -26.34 2.78 6.00
CA GLY A 270 -26.28 1.91 4.82
C GLY A 270 -25.00 1.10 4.82
N ILE A 271 -25.02 -0.08 4.18
CA ILE A 271 -23.82 -0.89 4.00
C ILE A 271 -23.73 -1.28 2.54
N ILE A 272 -22.55 -1.15 1.97
CA ILE A 272 -22.19 -1.68 0.65
C ILE A 272 -20.95 -2.54 0.83
N THR A 273 -21.08 -3.84 0.62
CA THR A 273 -19.96 -4.77 0.68
C THR A 273 -19.28 -4.87 -0.69
N VAL A 274 -17.96 -4.67 -0.72
CA VAL A 274 -17.12 -4.83 -1.89
C VAL A 274 -16.28 -6.07 -1.71
N SER A 275 -16.67 -7.16 -2.36
CA SER A 275 -15.88 -8.39 -2.34
C SER A 275 -14.66 -8.29 -3.26
N ARG A 276 -13.64 -9.13 -3.00
CA ARG A 276 -12.50 -9.28 -3.91
C ARG A 276 -12.98 -9.58 -5.34
N TYR A 277 -13.98 -10.46 -5.49
CA TYR A 277 -14.55 -10.76 -6.79
C TYR A 277 -15.10 -9.50 -7.47
N SER A 278 -15.95 -8.73 -6.79
CA SER A 278 -16.55 -7.53 -7.35
C SER A 278 -15.53 -6.44 -7.68
N PHE A 279 -14.40 -6.39 -6.98
CA PHE A 279 -13.34 -5.42 -7.29
C PHE A 279 -12.47 -5.87 -8.47
N MET A 280 -12.20 -7.19 -8.58
CA MET A 280 -11.34 -7.74 -9.64
C MET A 280 -12.06 -7.88 -10.99
N HIS A 281 -13.39 -8.01 -11.02
CA HIS A 281 -14.17 -8.22 -12.26
C HIS A 281 -14.86 -6.92 -12.70
N ALA A 282 -14.52 -6.42 -13.88
CA ALA A 282 -14.96 -5.12 -14.38
C ALA A 282 -16.49 -4.92 -14.35
N SER A 283 -17.27 -5.90 -14.81
CA SER A 283 -18.74 -5.79 -14.81
C SER A 283 -19.37 -5.77 -13.42
N ALA A 284 -18.80 -6.53 -12.47
CA ALA A 284 -19.24 -6.50 -11.08
C ALA A 284 -18.84 -5.20 -10.39
N PHE A 285 -17.63 -4.70 -10.68
CA PHE A 285 -17.13 -3.44 -10.17
C PHE A 285 -17.99 -2.26 -10.60
N VAL A 286 -18.36 -2.18 -11.87
CA VAL A 286 -19.26 -1.12 -12.39
C VAL A 286 -20.55 -1.07 -11.59
N ARG A 287 -21.19 -2.21 -11.30
CA ARG A 287 -22.43 -2.26 -10.50
C ARG A 287 -22.24 -1.69 -9.08
N VAL A 288 -21.11 -2.01 -8.45
CA VAL A 288 -20.77 -1.47 -7.12
C VAL A 288 -20.60 0.05 -7.20
N MET A 289 -19.83 0.54 -8.18
CA MET A 289 -19.59 1.98 -8.34
C MET A 289 -20.88 2.74 -8.65
N GLU A 290 -21.78 2.19 -9.44
CA GLU A 290 -23.10 2.79 -9.69
C GLU A 290 -23.98 2.81 -8.44
N ALA A 291 -23.93 1.79 -7.59
CA ALA A 291 -24.64 1.77 -6.32
C ALA A 291 -24.13 2.90 -5.40
N ILE A 292 -22.81 3.09 -5.32
CA ILE A 292 -22.18 4.18 -4.55
C ILE A 292 -22.56 5.55 -5.16
N GLN A 293 -22.50 5.70 -6.48
CA GLN A 293 -22.90 6.94 -7.15
C GLN A 293 -24.35 7.31 -6.82
N ARG A 294 -25.28 6.35 -6.83
CA ARG A 294 -26.69 6.57 -6.48
C ARG A 294 -26.82 7.02 -5.02
N LYS A 295 -26.10 6.41 -4.08
CA LYS A 295 -26.10 6.77 -2.66
C LYS A 295 -25.58 8.18 -2.44
N GLU A 296 -24.51 8.57 -3.12
CA GLU A 296 -23.89 9.89 -3.04
C GLU A 296 -24.55 10.95 -3.95
N GLY A 297 -25.65 10.62 -4.61
CA GLY A 297 -26.36 11.55 -5.51
C GLY A 297 -25.51 12.02 -6.70
N ILE A 298 -24.51 11.25 -7.10
CA ILE A 298 -23.67 11.55 -8.26
C ILE A 298 -24.42 11.19 -9.54
N ARG A 299 -24.86 12.20 -10.27
CA ARG A 299 -25.61 12.01 -11.51
C ARG A 299 -24.69 11.62 -12.66
N PRO A 300 -25.00 10.60 -13.47
CA PRO A 300 -24.22 10.21 -14.65
C PRO A 300 -23.94 11.36 -15.62
N SER A 301 -24.90 12.28 -15.79
CA SER A 301 -24.74 13.47 -16.64
C SER A 301 -23.69 14.48 -16.17
N ARG A 302 -23.21 14.36 -14.94
CA ARG A 302 -22.12 15.19 -14.37
C ARG A 302 -20.75 14.52 -14.43
N LEU A 303 -20.67 13.32 -15.03
CA LEU A 303 -19.42 12.61 -15.27
C LEU A 303 -18.86 12.98 -16.64
N PRO A 304 -17.53 12.96 -16.82
CA PRO A 304 -16.91 13.08 -18.15
C PRO A 304 -17.47 12.04 -19.16
N LYS A 305 -17.47 12.35 -20.44
CA LYS A 305 -17.98 11.41 -21.47
C LYS A 305 -17.25 10.06 -21.44
N ASP A 306 -15.95 10.08 -21.22
CA ASP A 306 -15.09 8.89 -21.20
C ASP A 306 -14.87 8.35 -19.79
N PHE A 307 -15.76 8.71 -18.83
CA PHE A 307 -15.56 8.40 -17.41
C PHE A 307 -15.39 6.90 -17.14
N GLN A 308 -16.16 6.05 -17.81
CA GLN A 308 -16.06 4.60 -17.63
C GLN A 308 -14.69 4.05 -18.05
N ILE A 309 -14.12 4.59 -19.14
CA ILE A 309 -12.77 4.22 -19.60
C ILE A 309 -11.73 4.68 -18.58
N MET A 310 -11.83 5.92 -18.11
CA MET A 310 -10.91 6.45 -17.08
C MET A 310 -11.05 5.69 -15.76
N GLN A 311 -12.26 5.29 -15.39
CA GLN A 311 -12.51 4.54 -14.17
C GLN A 311 -11.92 3.12 -14.26
N GLU A 312 -12.04 2.46 -15.40
CA GLU A 312 -11.42 1.16 -15.64
C GLU A 312 -9.89 1.27 -15.66
N ASP A 313 -9.33 2.29 -16.31
CA ASP A 313 -7.89 2.56 -16.29
C ASP A 313 -7.37 2.80 -14.85
N LEU A 314 -8.10 3.57 -14.04
CA LEU A 314 -7.77 3.74 -12.64
C LEU A 314 -7.88 2.41 -11.88
N ARG A 315 -8.91 1.61 -12.11
CA ARG A 315 -9.07 0.30 -11.48
C ARG A 315 -7.89 -0.62 -11.81
N GLN A 316 -7.47 -0.68 -13.07
CA GLN A 316 -6.29 -1.46 -13.48
C GLN A 316 -5.02 -0.94 -12.79
N PHE A 317 -4.87 0.38 -12.68
CA PHE A 317 -3.72 0.98 -11.98
C PHE A 317 -3.68 0.56 -10.50
N VAL A 318 -4.77 0.72 -9.76
CA VAL A 318 -4.77 0.41 -8.30
C VAL A 318 -4.67 -1.09 -8.03
N LEU A 319 -5.07 -1.94 -8.98
CA LEU A 319 -4.96 -3.39 -8.90
C LEU A 319 -3.68 -3.97 -9.52
N ARG A 320 -2.81 -3.15 -10.13
CA ARG A 320 -1.66 -3.61 -10.91
C ARG A 320 -0.76 -4.62 -10.18
N ARG A 321 -0.46 -4.37 -8.91
CA ARG A 321 0.37 -5.25 -8.09
C ARG A 321 -0.26 -6.63 -7.90
N PHE A 322 -1.57 -6.70 -7.67
CA PHE A 322 -2.32 -7.94 -7.50
C PHE A 322 -2.44 -8.71 -8.81
N ILE A 323 -2.60 -7.99 -9.93
CA ILE A 323 -2.65 -8.59 -11.27
C ILE A 323 -1.29 -9.16 -11.65
N GLU A 324 -0.21 -8.43 -11.40
CA GLU A 324 1.16 -8.87 -11.67
C GLU A 324 1.54 -10.09 -10.83
N GLU A 325 1.21 -10.07 -9.55
CA GLU A 325 1.45 -11.20 -8.66
C GLU A 325 0.68 -12.45 -9.10
N LYS A 326 -0.60 -12.31 -9.46
CA LYS A 326 -1.39 -13.42 -10.00
C LYS A 326 -0.73 -13.99 -11.26
N LYS A 327 -0.25 -13.14 -12.18
CA LYS A 327 0.46 -13.58 -13.38
C LYS A 327 1.77 -14.29 -13.04
N ARG A 328 2.51 -13.80 -12.04
CA ARG A 328 3.75 -14.41 -11.56
C ARG A 328 3.51 -15.80 -11.00
N ILE A 329 2.51 -15.94 -10.12
CA ILE A 329 2.13 -17.24 -9.54
C ILE A 329 1.67 -18.21 -10.62
N GLN A 330 0.84 -17.77 -11.57
CA GLN A 330 0.39 -18.62 -12.66
C GLN A 330 1.55 -19.09 -13.56
N LYS A 331 2.52 -18.20 -13.82
CA LYS A 331 3.72 -18.56 -14.59
C LYS A 331 4.55 -19.60 -13.83
N GLN A 332 4.74 -19.41 -12.52
CA GLN A 332 5.48 -20.35 -11.69
C GLN A 332 4.80 -21.72 -11.67
N LEU A 333 3.50 -21.78 -11.46
CA LEU A 333 2.72 -23.04 -11.46
C LEU A 333 2.82 -23.80 -12.79
N ARG A 334 2.80 -23.08 -13.92
CA ARG A 334 3.01 -23.69 -15.25
C ARG A 334 4.42 -24.27 -15.35
N GLN A 335 5.42 -23.52 -14.94
CA GLN A 335 6.81 -23.93 -14.98
C GLN A 335 7.06 -25.16 -14.10
N ASP A 336 6.52 -25.16 -12.88
CA ASP A 336 6.60 -26.29 -11.96
C ASP A 336 5.89 -27.55 -12.53
N SER A 337 4.77 -27.37 -13.25
CA SER A 337 4.05 -28.45 -13.94
C SER A 337 4.88 -29.04 -15.09
N GLU A 338 5.49 -28.19 -15.92
CA GLU A 338 6.36 -28.61 -17.02
C GLU A 338 7.61 -29.32 -16.51
N ASP A 339 8.21 -28.83 -15.41
CA ASP A 339 9.37 -29.47 -14.79
C ASP A 339 8.99 -30.83 -14.18
N ARG A 340 7.83 -30.98 -13.55
CA ARG A 340 7.33 -32.28 -13.06
C ARG A 340 7.14 -33.25 -14.21
N GLN A 341 6.46 -32.86 -15.30
CA GLN A 341 6.28 -33.69 -16.48
C GLN A 341 7.60 -34.11 -17.09
N ARG A 342 8.61 -33.22 -17.15
CA ARG A 342 9.94 -33.56 -17.64
C ARG A 342 10.64 -34.59 -16.75
N ILE A 343 10.57 -34.43 -15.42
CA ILE A 343 11.13 -35.35 -14.44
C ILE A 343 10.47 -36.74 -14.56
N ASP A 344 9.16 -36.79 -14.71
CA ASP A 344 8.40 -38.03 -14.85
C ASP A 344 8.73 -38.74 -16.17
N LEU A 345 8.93 -37.98 -17.26
CA LEU A 345 9.34 -38.49 -18.54
C LEU A 345 10.80 -39.06 -18.48
N GLU A 346 11.70 -38.34 -17.83
CA GLU A 346 13.08 -38.79 -17.61
C GLU A 346 13.13 -40.07 -16.77
N LYS A 347 12.30 -40.19 -15.72
CA LYS A 347 12.16 -41.39 -14.92
C LYS A 347 11.62 -42.58 -15.74
N ALA A 348 10.54 -42.36 -16.50
CA ALA A 348 9.98 -43.38 -17.38
C ALA A 348 10.99 -43.87 -18.41
N THR A 349 11.82 -42.98 -18.96
CA THR A 349 12.89 -43.31 -19.89
C THR A 349 14.00 -44.13 -19.21
N LEU A 350 14.37 -43.80 -17.98
CA LEU A 350 15.39 -44.54 -17.21
C LEU A 350 14.91 -45.92 -16.76
N GLU A 351 13.60 -46.09 -16.54
CA GLU A 351 12.98 -47.38 -16.17
C GLU A 351 12.69 -48.27 -17.39
N GLY A 352 13.06 -47.84 -18.61
CA GLY A 352 12.87 -48.60 -19.84
C GLY A 352 11.41 -48.79 -20.27
N ILE A 353 10.51 -47.93 -19.76
CA ILE A 353 9.08 -47.88 -20.17
C ILE A 353 9.01 -47.16 -21.51
N THR A 354 8.77 -47.92 -22.59
CA THR A 354 8.53 -47.34 -23.92
C THR A 354 7.12 -46.73 -23.94
N LEU A 355 7.02 -45.51 -24.45
CA LEU A 355 5.77 -44.71 -24.54
C LEU A 355 4.71 -45.28 -25.56
N ASP A 356 4.80 -46.54 -25.97
CA ASP A 356 3.89 -47.17 -26.91
C ASP A 356 2.71 -47.90 -26.23
N ASP A 357 2.45 -47.68 -24.92
CA ASP A 357 1.27 -48.23 -24.25
C ASP A 357 0.09 -47.32 -24.49
N PRO A 358 -0.96 -47.76 -25.24
CA PRO A 358 -2.11 -46.93 -25.59
C PRO A 358 -3.02 -46.58 -24.41
N THR A 359 -2.73 -47.06 -23.19
CA THR A 359 -3.53 -46.81 -21.99
C THR A 359 -3.16 -45.49 -21.27
N ILE A 360 -2.11 -44.73 -21.72
CA ILE A 360 -1.63 -43.52 -21.06
C ILE A 360 -2.22 -42.24 -21.68
N ASN A 361 -3.02 -42.34 -22.74
CA ASN A 361 -3.55 -41.17 -23.48
C ASN A 361 -4.88 -40.63 -23.03
N GLU A 362 -5.29 -40.82 -21.78
CA GLU A 362 -6.43 -40.06 -21.19
C GLU A 362 -5.88 -38.96 -20.27
N VAL A 363 -5.29 -37.92 -20.86
CA VAL A 363 -5.12 -36.63 -20.17
C VAL A 363 -6.43 -35.88 -20.32
N PRO A 364 -7.18 -35.61 -19.25
CA PRO A 364 -8.40 -34.81 -19.36
C PRO A 364 -8.07 -33.42 -19.89
N ALA A 365 -8.83 -32.97 -20.86
CA ALA A 365 -8.68 -31.64 -21.46
C ALA A 365 -8.76 -30.55 -20.39
N ILE A 366 -7.87 -29.57 -20.48
CA ILE A 366 -7.69 -28.47 -19.53
C ILE A 366 -8.94 -27.58 -19.38
N ASP A 367 -10.00 -27.81 -20.14
CA ASP A 367 -11.24 -27.02 -20.09
C ASP A 367 -12.14 -27.31 -18.90
N ASP A 368 -11.94 -28.40 -18.16
CA ASP A 368 -12.80 -28.73 -17.01
C ASP A 368 -12.24 -28.28 -15.64
N MET A 369 -11.14 -27.53 -15.59
CA MET A 369 -10.59 -26.97 -14.34
C MET A 369 -11.24 -25.64 -13.91
N GLN A 370 -12.52 -25.44 -14.18
CA GLN A 370 -13.25 -24.29 -13.63
C GLN A 370 -13.82 -24.51 -12.22
N THR A 371 -13.64 -25.68 -11.60
CA THR A 371 -14.26 -26.01 -10.31
C THR A 371 -13.34 -26.65 -9.27
N VAL A 372 -12.04 -26.35 -9.24
CA VAL A 372 -11.21 -26.64 -8.07
C VAL A 372 -10.82 -25.32 -7.41
N GLU A 373 -11.83 -24.68 -6.83
CA GLU A 373 -11.68 -23.64 -5.80
C GLU A 373 -11.73 -24.32 -4.44
N SER A 374 -10.68 -25.00 -4.02
CA SER A 374 -10.45 -25.27 -2.59
C SER A 374 -9.12 -25.97 -2.46
N ASP A 375 -8.13 -25.28 -2.09
CA ASP A 375 -6.92 -25.63 -1.34
C ASP A 375 -5.73 -24.77 -1.76
N SER A 376 -5.95 -23.45 -1.82
CA SER A 376 -4.82 -22.53 -1.64
C SER A 376 -4.63 -22.32 -0.15
N PRO A 377 -3.42 -22.52 0.41
CA PRO A 377 -3.17 -22.27 1.82
C PRO A 377 -3.57 -20.83 2.14
N SER A 378 -4.39 -20.67 3.19
CA SER A 378 -4.84 -19.37 3.66
C SER A 378 -3.63 -18.49 4.00
N PHE A 379 -3.70 -17.21 3.74
CA PHE A 379 -2.69 -16.22 4.14
C PHE A 379 -2.35 -16.27 5.64
N ALA A 380 -3.26 -16.78 6.47
CA ALA A 380 -3.05 -17.03 7.89
C ALA A 380 -2.04 -18.16 8.18
N GLN A 381 -1.82 -19.10 7.25
CA GLN A 381 -0.83 -20.17 7.44
C GLN A 381 0.59 -19.76 7.09
N ILE A 382 0.78 -18.67 6.35
CA ILE A 382 2.11 -18.13 6.02
C ILE A 382 2.64 -17.26 7.17
N SER A 383 1.75 -16.66 7.99
CA SER A 383 2.17 -15.87 9.15
C SER A 383 2.56 -16.71 10.37
N SER A 384 2.28 -18.04 10.37
CA SER A 384 2.62 -18.96 11.48
C SER A 384 4.04 -19.50 11.43
N LEU A 385 4.86 -19.10 10.46
CA LEU A 385 6.28 -19.48 10.33
C LEU A 385 7.26 -18.41 10.82
N ALA A 386 6.78 -17.35 11.48
CA ALA A 386 7.65 -16.41 12.18
C ALA A 386 8.00 -16.96 13.57
N PRO A 387 9.28 -16.87 14.02
CA PRO A 387 9.68 -17.40 15.33
C PRO A 387 9.01 -16.61 16.45
N GLU A 388 8.53 -17.35 17.45
CA GLU A 388 7.92 -16.86 18.68
C GLU A 388 8.82 -15.82 19.39
N GLY A 389 8.43 -14.56 19.35
CA GLY A 389 9.00 -13.45 20.12
C GLY A 389 8.07 -13.04 21.25
N ARG A 390 8.31 -13.59 22.43
CA ARG A 390 7.90 -13.23 23.81
C ARG A 390 6.88 -12.10 23.99
N ILE A 391 5.73 -12.50 24.47
CA ILE A 391 4.72 -11.71 25.17
C ILE A 391 5.36 -11.08 26.42
N PHE A 392 5.36 -9.75 26.54
CA PHE A 392 5.49 -9.07 27.82
C PHE A 392 4.15 -8.54 28.27
N GLY A 393 3.79 -8.98 29.47
CA GLY A 393 2.51 -8.79 30.08
C GLY A 393 2.19 -7.35 30.46
N ALA A 394 0.90 -7.11 30.45
CA ALA A 394 0.26 -5.98 31.07
C ALA A 394 0.41 -6.07 32.61
N GLY A 395 0.79 -4.97 33.22
CA GLY A 395 0.80 -4.78 34.67
C GLY A 395 0.45 -3.35 35.03
N SER A 396 -0.70 -3.25 35.69
CA SER A 396 -1.30 -2.13 36.46
C SER A 396 -1.51 -0.81 35.76
#